data_b7e93cb23f0ed2ac565fb1644f7c4bda
#
_entry.id   b7e93cb23f0ed2ac565fb1644f7c4bda
#
_cell.length_a   1.000
_cell.length_b   1.000
_cell.length_c   1.000
_cell.angle_alpha   90.00
_cell.angle_beta   90.00
_cell.angle_gamma   90.00
#
_symmetry.space_group_name_H-M   'P 1'
#
loop_
_entity.id
_entity.type
_entity.pdbx_description
1 polymer ?
#
loop_
_entity_poly.entity_id
_entity_poly.type
_entity_poly.pdbx_seq_one_letter_code
_entity_poly.pdbx_strand_id
1 'polypeptide(L)'
;MTELIRILHLNDLHSHFENFPKVKRFFHDNQAQPIETISLDLGDNIDKSHPLTEASSGKANVQLMNELGIELATIGNNEGVGLSKKDLDQVYKDSDFTVIVGNLKDNIIEPSWAKPYIIYETQQGTKLAFLAYTFPYYKTYEPNGWTIEDPIDCLKCHLQINEIKEANCRILMSHLGIRFDTRIAQEFSEIDLIIGAHTHHLFEEGELITGTYLAAAGKYGRFVGSIDITFDNHTLKDILISTYDTKQLTGYPSDSDWAKEIESEGKEQLRKESLISFPAPLSLEESCQLVMDAMLFYAGADVAIINSGLIVQPFEKDFSRKNLHESLPHKMRLAKLTVSSQELLEIYETIYQQGQFLAQQKIHGMGFRGKYFGEVLHSGFDYKNGKIVYNEKDIDAKEEVILVIVDQYYFASYFECLKTKKVDLLFPELLRDVVADYLINMTL
;
A
#
# COMPACT_ATOMS: atom_id res chain seq x y z
N MET A 1 -20.38 -18.82 -33.15
CA MET A 1 -19.55 -17.73 -33.70
C MET A 1 -18.38 -17.57 -32.73
N THR A 2 -17.17 -17.57 -33.26
CA THR A 2 -15.97 -17.43 -32.40
C THR A 2 -15.76 -15.96 -32.05
N GLU A 3 -15.55 -15.67 -30.79
CA GLU A 3 -15.28 -14.35 -30.25
C GLU A 3 -13.96 -14.40 -29.48
N LEU A 4 -13.14 -13.37 -29.66
CA LEU A 4 -11.88 -13.18 -28.96
C LEU A 4 -11.94 -11.88 -28.16
N ILE A 5 -11.72 -11.97 -26.86
CA ILE A 5 -11.63 -10.84 -25.94
C ILE A 5 -10.22 -10.78 -25.37
N ARG A 6 -9.61 -9.61 -25.37
CA ARG A 6 -8.30 -9.37 -24.76
C ARG A 6 -8.44 -8.64 -23.45
N ILE A 7 -7.77 -9.11 -22.41
CA ILE A 7 -7.58 -8.40 -21.15
C ILE A 7 -6.13 -7.96 -21.05
N LEU A 8 -5.89 -6.67 -20.88
CA LEU A 8 -4.60 -6.12 -20.50
C LEU A 8 -4.61 -5.82 -19.00
N HIS A 9 -3.53 -6.16 -18.29
CA HIS A 9 -3.51 -5.87 -16.87
C HIS A 9 -2.16 -5.41 -16.36
N LEU A 10 -2.21 -4.52 -15.35
CA LEU A 10 -1.08 -4.03 -14.60
C LEU A 10 -1.28 -4.39 -13.12
N ASN A 11 -0.18 -4.76 -12.45
CA ASN A 11 -0.19 -5.20 -11.07
C ASN A 11 0.81 -4.39 -10.26
N ASP A 12 0.44 -3.99 -9.05
CA ASP A 12 1.37 -3.53 -8.02
C ASP A 12 2.40 -2.52 -8.58
N LEU A 13 1.93 -1.45 -9.25
CA LEU A 13 2.80 -0.43 -9.83
C LEU A 13 3.58 0.33 -8.76
N HIS A 14 2.97 0.55 -7.58
CA HIS A 14 3.59 1.23 -6.44
C HIS A 14 4.25 2.57 -6.81
N SER A 15 3.63 3.32 -7.71
CA SER A 15 4.15 4.61 -8.21
C SER A 15 5.57 4.52 -8.80
N HIS A 16 5.98 3.34 -9.31
CA HIS A 16 7.20 3.17 -10.07
C HIS A 16 6.95 3.53 -11.53
N PHE A 17 7.18 4.79 -11.88
CA PHE A 17 6.81 5.34 -13.19
C PHE A 17 7.91 5.22 -14.25
N GLU A 18 9.07 4.62 -13.95
CA GLU A 18 10.21 4.53 -14.86
C GLU A 18 9.87 3.81 -16.18
N ASN A 19 8.97 2.82 -16.11
CA ASN A 19 8.52 2.06 -17.26
C ASN A 19 7.16 2.53 -17.81
N PHE A 20 6.52 3.50 -17.17
CA PHE A 20 5.17 3.95 -17.53
C PHE A 20 5.02 4.34 -19.01
N PRO A 21 5.93 5.10 -19.65
CA PRO A 21 5.80 5.43 -21.08
C PRO A 21 5.78 4.19 -21.99
N LYS A 22 6.52 3.13 -21.64
CA LYS A 22 6.52 1.88 -22.40
C LYS A 22 5.23 1.11 -22.19
N VAL A 23 4.77 1.04 -20.93
CA VAL A 23 3.46 0.44 -20.58
C VAL A 23 2.34 1.13 -21.33
N LYS A 24 2.33 2.47 -21.35
CA LYS A 24 1.33 3.27 -22.06
C LYS A 24 1.29 2.94 -23.55
N ARG A 25 2.44 2.90 -24.22
CA ARG A 25 2.50 2.52 -25.64
C ARG A 25 1.96 1.09 -25.86
N PHE A 26 2.36 0.14 -25.01
CA PHE A 26 1.90 -1.24 -25.12
C PHE A 26 0.37 -1.34 -24.99
N PHE A 27 -0.22 -0.65 -24.02
CA PHE A 27 -1.68 -0.61 -23.85
C PHE A 27 -2.35 0.00 -25.10
N HIS A 28 -1.94 1.18 -25.54
CA HIS A 28 -2.51 1.87 -26.69
C HIS A 28 -2.38 1.06 -27.99
N ASP A 29 -1.23 0.43 -28.22
CA ASP A 29 -1.00 -0.39 -29.43
C ASP A 29 -1.93 -1.60 -29.44
N ASN A 30 -2.21 -2.20 -28.29
CA ASN A 30 -3.14 -3.34 -28.19
C ASN A 30 -4.60 -2.90 -28.26
N GLN A 31 -4.98 -1.81 -27.60
CA GLN A 31 -6.34 -1.23 -27.65
C GLN A 31 -6.72 -0.76 -29.08
N ALA A 32 -5.73 -0.38 -29.88
CA ALA A 32 -5.95 0.02 -31.29
C ALA A 32 -6.19 -1.18 -32.24
N GLN A 33 -6.00 -2.41 -31.77
CA GLN A 33 -6.26 -3.61 -32.60
C GLN A 33 -7.77 -3.88 -32.72
N PRO A 34 -8.21 -4.56 -33.78
CA PRO A 34 -9.63 -4.90 -33.98
C PRO A 34 -10.07 -6.09 -33.09
N ILE A 35 -9.66 -6.07 -31.82
CA ILE A 35 -10.00 -7.05 -30.77
C ILE A 35 -10.60 -6.27 -29.63
N GLU A 36 -11.77 -6.66 -29.16
CA GLU A 36 -12.37 -6.05 -27.97
C GLU A 36 -11.42 -6.27 -26.79
N THR A 37 -10.92 -5.15 -26.25
CA THR A 37 -9.85 -5.16 -25.24
C THR A 37 -10.34 -4.46 -23.99
N ILE A 38 -10.17 -5.10 -22.83
CA ILE A 38 -10.52 -4.59 -21.51
C ILE A 38 -9.23 -4.39 -20.72
N SER A 39 -9.01 -3.19 -20.22
CA SER A 39 -7.78 -2.83 -19.51
C SER A 39 -8.01 -2.74 -18.01
N LEU A 40 -7.20 -3.45 -17.23
CA LEU A 40 -7.36 -3.60 -15.78
C LEU A 40 -6.16 -3.10 -14.99
N ASP A 41 -6.43 -2.55 -13.80
CA ASP A 41 -5.44 -2.34 -12.74
C ASP A 41 -5.81 -3.17 -11.50
N LEU A 42 -4.84 -3.90 -10.97
CA LEU A 42 -5.06 -4.89 -9.90
C LEU A 42 -4.78 -4.34 -8.49
N GLY A 43 -4.72 -3.01 -8.33
CA GLY A 43 -4.45 -2.34 -7.06
C GLY A 43 -2.96 -2.24 -6.70
N ASP A 44 -2.69 -1.61 -5.57
CA ASP A 44 -1.34 -1.16 -5.17
C ASP A 44 -0.65 -0.34 -6.28
N ASN A 45 -1.43 0.43 -7.02
CA ASN A 45 -0.93 1.40 -7.99
C ASN A 45 -0.31 2.61 -7.25
N ILE A 46 -0.98 3.07 -6.19
CA ILE A 46 -0.63 4.26 -5.41
C ILE A 46 0.43 3.92 -4.37
N ASP A 47 1.57 4.63 -4.38
CA ASP A 47 2.57 4.59 -3.32
C ASP A 47 3.12 5.99 -3.02
N LYS A 48 2.81 6.52 -1.83
CA LYS A 48 3.25 7.83 -1.33
C LYS A 48 4.78 7.94 -1.15
N SER A 49 5.56 6.94 -1.53
CA SER A 49 7.02 7.04 -1.63
C SER A 49 7.48 7.87 -2.84
N HIS A 50 6.65 7.97 -3.88
CA HIS A 50 6.92 8.85 -5.01
C HIS A 50 6.42 10.27 -4.69
N PRO A 51 7.24 11.32 -4.91
CA PRO A 51 6.90 12.69 -4.51
C PRO A 51 5.65 13.25 -5.20
N LEU A 52 5.37 12.89 -6.45
CA LEU A 52 4.14 13.31 -7.15
C LEU A 52 2.90 12.66 -6.53
N THR A 53 2.99 11.38 -6.18
CA THR A 53 1.91 10.66 -5.51
C THR A 53 1.63 11.24 -4.12
N GLU A 54 2.68 11.55 -3.35
CA GLU A 54 2.56 12.23 -2.06
C GLU A 54 1.90 13.59 -2.21
N ALA A 55 2.41 14.45 -3.09
CA ALA A 55 1.90 15.81 -3.31
C ALA A 55 0.44 15.84 -3.77
N SER A 56 0.00 14.83 -4.51
CA SER A 56 -1.37 14.73 -5.04
C SER A 56 -2.32 13.85 -4.22
N SER A 57 -1.84 13.26 -3.10
CA SER A 57 -2.58 12.22 -2.36
C SER A 57 -3.09 11.07 -3.27
N GLY A 58 -2.27 10.68 -4.26
CA GLY A 58 -2.58 9.60 -5.19
C GLY A 58 -3.38 10.01 -6.44
N LYS A 59 -3.90 11.24 -6.54
CA LYS A 59 -4.71 11.66 -7.70
C LYS A 59 -3.94 11.64 -9.01
N ALA A 60 -2.65 11.93 -8.99
CA ALA A 60 -1.80 11.82 -10.17
C ALA A 60 -1.73 10.38 -10.72
N ASN A 61 -1.76 9.37 -9.85
CA ASN A 61 -1.84 7.97 -10.26
C ASN A 61 -3.14 7.69 -11.02
N VAL A 62 -4.27 8.20 -10.52
CA VAL A 62 -5.57 8.04 -11.19
C VAL A 62 -5.56 8.69 -12.58
N GLN A 63 -4.96 9.87 -12.72
CA GLN A 63 -4.78 10.52 -14.03
C GLN A 63 -3.93 9.66 -14.98
N LEU A 64 -2.83 9.08 -14.48
CA LEU A 64 -2.01 8.17 -15.28
C LEU A 64 -2.76 6.88 -15.66
N MET A 65 -3.60 6.35 -14.76
CA MET A 65 -4.47 5.21 -15.07
C MET A 65 -5.50 5.57 -16.17
N ASN A 66 -6.09 6.78 -16.13
CA ASN A 66 -6.95 7.28 -17.21
C ASN A 66 -6.18 7.34 -18.53
N GLU A 67 -4.92 7.81 -18.53
CA GLU A 67 -4.06 7.84 -19.71
C GLU A 67 -3.72 6.47 -20.29
N LEU A 68 -3.72 5.40 -19.47
CA LEU A 68 -3.59 4.02 -19.94
C LEU A 68 -4.88 3.49 -20.57
N GLY A 69 -6.00 4.18 -20.41
CA GLY A 69 -7.31 3.69 -20.78
C GLY A 69 -7.75 2.51 -19.91
N ILE A 70 -7.42 2.53 -18.62
CA ILE A 70 -7.97 1.55 -17.67
C ILE A 70 -9.49 1.66 -17.66
N GLU A 71 -10.19 0.53 -17.70
CA GLU A 71 -11.66 0.46 -17.64
C GLU A 71 -12.16 -0.04 -16.29
N LEU A 72 -11.46 -1.00 -15.71
CA LEU A 72 -11.78 -1.55 -14.39
C LEU A 72 -10.53 -1.58 -13.51
N ALA A 73 -10.68 -1.19 -12.27
CA ALA A 73 -9.60 -1.27 -11.29
C ALA A 73 -10.09 -1.91 -9.99
N THR A 74 -9.19 -2.48 -9.22
CA THR A 74 -9.43 -2.78 -7.81
C THR A 74 -8.46 -2.01 -6.93
N ILE A 75 -8.61 -2.14 -5.61
CA ILE A 75 -7.69 -1.52 -4.66
C ILE A 75 -6.79 -2.57 -4.02
N GLY A 76 -5.57 -2.18 -3.73
CA GLY A 76 -4.70 -2.92 -2.83
C GLY A 76 -4.67 -2.31 -1.42
N ASN A 77 -3.74 -2.78 -0.61
CA ASN A 77 -3.55 -2.25 0.73
C ASN A 77 -2.90 -0.85 0.74
N ASN A 78 -2.20 -0.49 -0.32
CA ASN A 78 -1.63 0.86 -0.41
C ASN A 78 -2.71 1.93 -0.56
N GLU A 79 -3.79 1.62 -1.25
CA GLU A 79 -4.96 2.47 -1.32
C GLU A 79 -5.77 2.35 -0.03
N GLY A 80 -6.20 1.14 0.34
CA GLY A 80 -7.16 0.90 1.42
C GLY A 80 -6.65 1.23 2.82
N VAL A 81 -5.36 1.01 3.08
CA VAL A 81 -4.70 1.28 4.37
C VAL A 81 -3.70 2.42 4.26
N GLY A 82 -3.02 2.56 3.12
CA GLY A 82 -1.99 3.58 2.91
C GLY A 82 -2.54 5.00 2.78
N LEU A 83 -3.74 5.18 2.22
CA LEU A 83 -4.46 6.44 2.22
C LEU A 83 -5.33 6.56 3.48
N SER A 84 -5.55 7.81 3.92
CA SER A 84 -6.62 8.07 4.89
C SER A 84 -7.99 7.74 4.27
N LYS A 85 -9.01 7.44 5.11
CA LYS A 85 -10.38 7.26 4.59
C LYS A 85 -10.81 8.46 3.75
N LYS A 86 -10.52 9.67 4.21
CA LYS A 86 -10.83 10.92 3.50
C LYS A 86 -10.16 10.99 2.13
N ASP A 87 -8.89 10.62 2.02
CA ASP A 87 -8.17 10.66 0.75
C ASP A 87 -8.68 9.57 -0.20
N LEU A 88 -8.93 8.36 0.31
CA LEU A 88 -9.49 7.27 -0.48
C LEU A 88 -10.89 7.60 -1.03
N ASP A 89 -11.74 8.26 -0.23
CA ASP A 89 -13.06 8.74 -0.66
C ASP A 89 -12.99 9.80 -1.79
N GLN A 90 -11.82 10.42 -2.01
CA GLN A 90 -11.63 11.48 -3.00
C GLN A 90 -10.73 11.10 -4.18
N VAL A 91 -9.87 10.09 -4.01
CA VAL A 91 -8.83 9.78 -4.99
C VAL A 91 -9.41 9.36 -6.34
N TYR A 92 -10.50 8.60 -6.34
CA TYR A 92 -11.15 8.09 -7.56
C TYR A 92 -12.24 8.98 -8.14
N LYS A 93 -12.40 10.20 -7.59
CA LYS A 93 -13.48 11.11 -8.04
C LYS A 93 -13.39 11.48 -9.52
N ASP A 94 -12.16 11.59 -10.02
CA ASP A 94 -11.88 12.00 -11.40
C ASP A 94 -11.38 10.79 -12.24
N SER A 95 -11.75 9.55 -11.85
CA SER A 95 -11.43 8.35 -12.62
C SER A 95 -12.39 8.19 -13.82
N ASP A 96 -11.82 7.82 -14.96
CA ASP A 96 -12.59 7.43 -16.16
C ASP A 96 -12.95 5.93 -16.15
N PHE A 97 -12.60 5.22 -15.08
CA PHE A 97 -12.79 3.78 -14.89
C PHE A 97 -13.68 3.47 -13.69
N THR A 98 -14.19 2.23 -13.65
CA THR A 98 -14.95 1.73 -12.49
C THR A 98 -14.02 1.00 -11.51
N VAL A 99 -14.10 1.35 -10.23
CA VAL A 99 -13.43 0.61 -9.16
C VAL A 99 -14.34 -0.51 -8.66
N ILE A 100 -13.79 -1.70 -8.49
CA ILE A 100 -14.47 -2.88 -7.97
C ILE A 100 -13.79 -3.33 -6.68
N VAL A 101 -14.53 -3.44 -5.59
CA VAL A 101 -14.07 -4.08 -4.35
C VAL A 101 -15.26 -4.66 -3.59
N GLY A 102 -15.29 -5.99 -3.48
CA GLY A 102 -16.46 -6.70 -2.95
C GLY A 102 -16.40 -7.00 -1.45
N ASN A 103 -15.26 -6.78 -0.79
CA ASN A 103 -15.09 -7.08 0.63
C ASN A 103 -14.73 -5.87 1.50
N LEU A 104 -14.84 -4.64 0.96
CA LEU A 104 -14.66 -3.40 1.72
C LEU A 104 -16.00 -2.70 1.88
N LYS A 105 -16.30 -2.22 3.10
CA LYS A 105 -17.54 -1.49 3.41
C LYS A 105 -17.23 -0.18 4.12
N ASP A 106 -18.06 0.83 3.86
CA ASP A 106 -18.20 2.01 4.69
C ASP A 106 -19.29 1.72 5.72
N ASN A 107 -18.88 1.25 6.89
CA ASN A 107 -19.74 0.60 7.89
C ASN A 107 -20.41 -0.69 7.32
N ILE A 108 -21.62 -0.60 6.77
CA ILE A 108 -22.40 -1.74 6.25
C ILE A 108 -22.76 -1.61 4.77
N ILE A 109 -22.39 -0.50 4.12
CA ILE A 109 -22.67 -0.24 2.71
C ILE A 109 -21.39 -0.24 1.88
N GLU A 110 -21.52 -0.40 0.58
CA GLU A 110 -20.41 -0.24 -0.34
C GLU A 110 -19.87 1.19 -0.32
N PRO A 111 -18.53 1.39 -0.47
CA PRO A 111 -17.99 2.72 -0.67
C PRO A 111 -18.62 3.40 -1.90
N SER A 112 -18.93 4.68 -1.82
CA SER A 112 -19.64 5.41 -2.89
C SER A 112 -18.86 5.46 -4.21
N TRP A 113 -17.55 5.25 -4.17
CA TRP A 113 -16.64 5.25 -5.30
C TRP A 113 -16.37 3.86 -5.88
N ALA A 114 -16.94 2.79 -5.31
CA ALA A 114 -16.71 1.42 -5.77
C ALA A 114 -17.99 0.63 -5.97
N LYS A 115 -17.90 -0.45 -6.72
CA LYS A 115 -18.95 -1.44 -6.89
C LYS A 115 -18.48 -2.79 -6.34
N PRO A 116 -19.40 -3.65 -5.82
CA PRO A 116 -19.02 -4.97 -5.31
C PRO A 116 -18.60 -5.94 -6.41
N TYR A 117 -19.17 -5.81 -7.62
CA TYR A 117 -18.86 -6.57 -8.82
C TYR A 117 -19.38 -5.83 -10.07
N ILE A 118 -18.97 -6.29 -11.25
CA ILE A 118 -19.47 -5.80 -12.55
C ILE A 118 -19.83 -6.99 -13.44
N ILE A 119 -20.94 -6.87 -14.17
CA ILE A 119 -21.22 -7.70 -15.34
C ILE A 119 -20.89 -6.85 -16.56
N TYR A 120 -19.86 -7.26 -17.29
CA TYR A 120 -19.46 -6.66 -18.55
C TYR A 120 -20.08 -7.47 -19.69
N GLU A 121 -20.83 -6.82 -20.55
CA GLU A 121 -21.41 -7.44 -21.74
C GLU A 121 -20.61 -7.01 -22.96
N THR A 122 -19.99 -7.96 -23.65
CA THR A 122 -19.19 -7.72 -24.84
C THR A 122 -20.06 -7.25 -26.02
N GLN A 123 -19.42 -6.71 -27.07
CA GLN A 123 -20.12 -6.30 -28.28
C GLN A 123 -20.92 -7.44 -28.95
N GLN A 124 -20.55 -8.70 -28.71
CA GLN A 124 -21.26 -9.88 -29.22
C GLN A 124 -22.27 -10.44 -28.21
N GLY A 125 -22.43 -9.85 -27.04
CA GLY A 125 -23.39 -10.24 -26.01
C GLY A 125 -22.90 -11.34 -25.06
N THR A 126 -21.60 -11.64 -25.03
CA THR A 126 -20.99 -12.52 -24.03
C THR A 126 -20.86 -11.78 -22.70
N LYS A 127 -21.24 -12.40 -21.59
CA LYS A 127 -21.22 -11.79 -20.28
C LYS A 127 -20.02 -12.25 -19.45
N LEU A 128 -19.20 -11.31 -19.03
CA LEU A 128 -18.08 -11.52 -18.13
C LEU A 128 -18.42 -10.95 -16.74
N ALA A 129 -18.35 -11.77 -15.70
CA ALA A 129 -18.51 -11.30 -14.33
C ALA A 129 -17.14 -10.97 -13.76
N PHE A 130 -16.91 -9.71 -13.42
CA PHE A 130 -15.70 -9.26 -12.69
C PHE A 130 -16.02 -9.13 -11.21
N LEU A 131 -15.32 -9.91 -10.41
CA LEU A 131 -15.29 -9.87 -8.96
C LEU A 131 -13.95 -9.30 -8.52
N ALA A 132 -13.87 -8.58 -7.41
CA ALA A 132 -12.60 -8.09 -6.90
C ALA A 132 -12.57 -8.07 -5.38
N TYR A 133 -11.44 -8.45 -4.79
CA TYR A 133 -11.24 -8.43 -3.34
C TYR A 133 -9.85 -7.94 -2.98
N THR A 134 -9.75 -7.16 -1.89
CA THR A 134 -8.49 -6.71 -1.30
C THR A 134 -8.14 -7.53 -0.07
N PHE A 135 -6.84 -7.63 0.24
CA PHE A 135 -6.33 -8.42 1.37
C PHE A 135 -6.88 -7.88 2.71
N PRO A 136 -7.46 -8.73 3.56
CA PRO A 136 -8.18 -8.28 4.76
C PRO A 136 -7.26 -8.01 5.95
N TYR A 137 -6.55 -6.90 5.93
CA TYR A 137 -5.78 -6.42 7.09
C TYR A 137 -6.71 -5.94 8.21
N TYR A 138 -7.41 -6.85 8.90
CA TYR A 138 -8.43 -6.53 9.92
C TYR A 138 -7.98 -5.50 10.95
N LYS A 139 -6.73 -5.59 11.44
CA LYS A 139 -6.21 -4.68 12.46
C LYS A 139 -5.94 -3.25 11.98
N THR A 140 -5.95 -3.01 10.67
CA THR A 140 -5.58 -1.72 10.11
C THR A 140 -6.72 -1.04 9.35
N TYR A 141 -7.62 -1.80 8.74
CA TYR A 141 -8.78 -1.22 8.06
C TYR A 141 -9.76 -0.56 9.05
N GLU A 142 -10.07 -1.22 10.16
CA GLU A 142 -11.01 -0.68 11.15
C GLU A 142 -10.54 0.64 11.76
N PRO A 143 -9.29 0.77 12.26
CA PRO A 143 -8.80 2.06 12.74
C PRO A 143 -8.75 3.15 11.66
N ASN A 144 -8.62 2.76 10.37
CA ASN A 144 -8.68 3.69 9.23
C ASN A 144 -10.12 4.06 8.85
N GLY A 145 -11.13 3.55 9.55
CA GLY A 145 -12.55 3.89 9.36
C GLY A 145 -13.27 3.04 8.32
N TRP A 146 -12.73 1.86 7.97
CA TRP A 146 -13.34 0.91 7.05
C TRP A 146 -13.72 -0.39 7.75
N THR A 147 -14.77 -1.05 7.29
CA THR A 147 -15.06 -2.44 7.64
C THR A 147 -14.56 -3.33 6.52
N ILE A 148 -13.72 -4.32 6.84
CA ILE A 148 -13.21 -5.30 5.89
C ILE A 148 -13.80 -6.67 6.21
N GLU A 149 -14.39 -7.32 5.21
CA GLU A 149 -15.02 -8.64 5.34
C GLU A 149 -14.09 -9.75 4.87
N ASP A 150 -14.37 -10.98 5.30
CA ASP A 150 -13.62 -12.15 4.81
C ASP A 150 -13.89 -12.37 3.31
N PRO A 151 -12.85 -12.38 2.45
CA PRO A 151 -13.02 -12.46 1.01
C PRO A 151 -13.64 -13.79 0.55
N ILE A 152 -13.42 -14.88 1.29
CA ILE A 152 -13.99 -16.18 0.97
C ILE A 152 -15.49 -16.19 1.23
N ASP A 153 -15.94 -15.59 2.31
CA ASP A 153 -17.37 -15.52 2.63
C ASP A 153 -18.08 -14.53 1.67
N CYS A 154 -17.43 -13.41 1.31
CA CYS A 154 -17.94 -12.53 0.25
C CYS A 154 -18.05 -13.27 -1.09
N LEU A 155 -17.04 -14.03 -1.48
CA LEU A 155 -17.05 -14.81 -2.72
C LEU A 155 -18.21 -15.81 -2.74
N LYS A 156 -18.43 -16.57 -1.66
CA LYS A 156 -19.58 -17.49 -1.55
C LYS A 156 -20.91 -16.78 -1.75
N CYS A 157 -21.08 -15.59 -1.15
CA CYS A 157 -22.28 -14.80 -1.30
C CYS A 157 -22.46 -14.29 -2.75
N HIS A 158 -21.40 -13.73 -3.32
CA HIS A 158 -21.45 -13.20 -4.69
C HIS A 158 -21.74 -14.30 -5.73
N LEU A 159 -21.17 -15.49 -5.58
CA LEU A 159 -21.47 -16.63 -6.44
C LEU A 159 -22.94 -17.11 -6.37
N GLN A 160 -23.75 -16.64 -5.40
CA GLN A 160 -25.19 -16.92 -5.35
C GLN A 160 -26.03 -15.91 -6.14
N ILE A 161 -25.45 -14.79 -6.58
CA ILE A 161 -26.14 -13.76 -7.36
C ILE A 161 -26.42 -14.29 -8.77
N ASN A 162 -27.67 -14.17 -9.24
CA ASN A 162 -28.11 -14.75 -10.51
C ASN A 162 -27.29 -14.24 -11.71
N GLU A 163 -27.03 -12.95 -11.78
CA GLU A 163 -26.24 -12.33 -12.86
C GLU A 163 -24.82 -12.91 -12.95
N ILE A 164 -24.20 -13.23 -11.81
CA ILE A 164 -22.87 -13.83 -11.73
C ILE A 164 -22.93 -15.31 -12.13
N LYS A 165 -23.97 -16.03 -11.69
CA LYS A 165 -24.18 -17.43 -12.09
C LYS A 165 -24.39 -17.60 -13.59
N GLU A 166 -25.11 -16.66 -14.20
CA GLU A 166 -25.48 -16.68 -15.61
C GLU A 166 -24.36 -16.12 -16.51
N ALA A 167 -23.28 -15.57 -15.94
CA ALA A 167 -22.15 -15.09 -16.71
C ALA A 167 -21.43 -16.24 -17.44
N ASN A 168 -20.94 -15.94 -18.63
CA ASN A 168 -20.24 -16.90 -19.48
C ASN A 168 -18.79 -17.16 -19.02
N CYS A 169 -18.21 -16.21 -18.29
CA CYS A 169 -16.91 -16.33 -17.67
C CYS A 169 -16.87 -15.49 -16.37
N ARG A 170 -16.33 -16.04 -15.29
CA ARG A 170 -16.17 -15.39 -14.00
C ARG A 170 -14.69 -15.14 -13.74
N ILE A 171 -14.35 -13.86 -13.63
CA ILE A 171 -12.99 -13.35 -13.49
C ILE A 171 -12.83 -12.71 -12.11
N LEU A 172 -11.85 -13.16 -11.35
CA LEU A 172 -11.49 -12.58 -10.09
C LEU A 172 -10.26 -11.67 -10.24
N MET A 173 -10.43 -10.38 -10.05
CA MET A 173 -9.37 -9.41 -9.86
C MET A 173 -8.91 -9.48 -8.40
N SER A 174 -7.87 -10.24 -8.13
CA SER A 174 -7.46 -10.59 -6.77
C SER A 174 -6.31 -9.73 -6.29
N HIS A 175 -6.56 -8.86 -5.29
CA HIS A 175 -5.48 -8.26 -4.50
C HIS A 175 -5.33 -8.98 -3.15
N LEU A 176 -5.44 -10.32 -3.16
CA LEU A 176 -5.39 -11.18 -1.97
C LEU A 176 -4.06 -11.89 -1.78
N GLY A 177 -3.30 -12.05 -2.87
CA GLY A 177 -2.04 -12.76 -2.89
C GLY A 177 -2.19 -14.27 -3.11
N ILE A 178 -1.09 -14.89 -3.54
CA ILE A 178 -1.02 -16.24 -4.09
C ILE A 178 -1.63 -17.32 -3.19
N ARG A 179 -1.59 -17.16 -1.86
CA ARG A 179 -2.17 -18.16 -0.95
C ARG A 179 -3.69 -18.21 -1.05
N PHE A 180 -4.34 -17.05 -1.13
CA PHE A 180 -5.78 -16.97 -1.36
C PHE A 180 -6.11 -17.40 -2.78
N ASP A 181 -5.35 -16.96 -3.77
CA ASP A 181 -5.58 -17.27 -5.18
C ASP A 181 -5.56 -18.78 -5.41
N THR A 182 -4.53 -19.47 -4.89
CA THR A 182 -4.42 -20.93 -4.96
C THR A 182 -5.58 -21.63 -4.24
N ARG A 183 -5.95 -21.14 -3.05
CA ARG A 183 -7.08 -21.69 -2.29
C ARG A 183 -8.40 -21.51 -3.04
N ILE A 184 -8.65 -20.33 -3.60
CA ILE A 184 -9.88 -20.04 -4.37
C ILE A 184 -9.93 -20.95 -5.61
N ALA A 185 -8.84 -21.09 -6.35
CA ALA A 185 -8.77 -21.97 -7.51
C ALA A 185 -9.06 -23.45 -7.15
N GLN A 186 -8.70 -23.89 -5.95
CA GLN A 186 -8.95 -25.25 -5.49
C GLN A 186 -10.37 -25.50 -4.94
N GLU A 187 -10.96 -24.49 -4.30
CA GLU A 187 -12.23 -24.62 -3.58
C GLU A 187 -13.44 -24.15 -4.41
N PHE A 188 -13.25 -23.29 -5.44
CA PHE A 188 -14.34 -22.63 -6.19
C PHE A 188 -14.21 -22.85 -7.70
N SER A 189 -14.70 -23.99 -8.16
CA SER A 189 -14.69 -24.37 -9.58
C SER A 189 -15.51 -23.44 -10.49
N GLU A 190 -16.31 -22.55 -9.92
CA GLU A 190 -17.09 -21.54 -10.62
C GLU A 190 -16.24 -20.39 -11.16
N ILE A 191 -15.02 -20.18 -10.61
CA ILE A 191 -14.11 -19.14 -11.09
C ILE A 191 -13.27 -19.68 -12.24
N ASP A 192 -13.37 -19.03 -13.38
CA ASP A 192 -12.67 -19.44 -14.61
C ASP A 192 -11.24 -18.87 -14.68
N LEU A 193 -11.05 -17.61 -14.20
CA LEU A 193 -9.78 -16.90 -14.25
C LEU A 193 -9.55 -16.08 -12.97
N ILE A 194 -8.36 -16.16 -12.39
CA ILE A 194 -7.87 -15.29 -11.31
C ILE A 194 -6.69 -14.48 -11.84
N ILE A 195 -6.79 -13.16 -11.76
CA ILE A 195 -5.69 -12.23 -12.04
C ILE A 195 -5.19 -11.71 -10.69
N GLY A 196 -4.05 -12.26 -10.24
CA GLY A 196 -3.54 -12.08 -8.88
C GLY A 196 -2.54 -10.94 -8.75
N ALA A 197 -2.50 -10.33 -7.55
CA ALA A 197 -1.60 -9.24 -7.16
C ALA A 197 -1.12 -9.40 -5.71
N HIS A 198 -0.67 -8.33 -5.04
CA HIS A 198 -0.27 -8.25 -3.64
C HIS A 198 1.04 -8.96 -3.28
N THR A 199 1.22 -10.21 -3.68
CA THR A 199 2.45 -10.98 -3.38
C THR A 199 3.47 -10.94 -4.50
N HIS A 200 3.22 -10.12 -5.53
CA HIS A 200 4.13 -9.79 -6.62
C HIS A 200 4.62 -11.01 -7.43
N HIS A 201 3.81 -12.06 -7.53
CA HIS A 201 4.12 -13.23 -8.36
C HIS A 201 4.12 -12.85 -9.83
N LEU A 202 4.91 -13.58 -10.61
CA LEU A 202 4.95 -13.50 -12.06
C LEU A 202 4.64 -14.89 -12.62
N PHE A 203 3.62 -14.98 -13.45
CA PHE A 203 3.30 -16.15 -14.27
C PHE A 203 3.47 -15.78 -15.73
N GLU A 204 4.58 -16.22 -16.35
CA GLU A 204 4.93 -15.82 -17.72
C GLU A 204 3.87 -16.27 -18.74
N GLU A 205 3.36 -17.49 -18.57
CA GLU A 205 2.34 -18.12 -19.44
C GLU A 205 1.10 -18.55 -18.65
N GLY A 206 0.96 -18.04 -17.41
CA GLY A 206 -0.12 -18.45 -16.51
C GLY A 206 0.12 -19.80 -15.85
N GLU A 207 -0.82 -20.18 -14.96
CA GLU A 207 -0.86 -21.47 -14.31
C GLU A 207 -2.30 -21.98 -14.31
N LEU A 208 -2.51 -23.30 -14.44
CA LEU A 208 -3.82 -23.92 -14.38
C LEU A 208 -3.93 -24.77 -13.10
N ILE A 209 -4.82 -24.38 -12.19
CA ILE A 209 -5.06 -25.09 -10.93
C ILE A 209 -6.53 -25.56 -10.91
N THR A 210 -6.75 -26.87 -10.89
CA THR A 210 -8.08 -27.50 -10.78
C THR A 210 -9.13 -26.98 -11.78
N GLY A 211 -8.70 -26.45 -12.94
CA GLY A 211 -9.59 -25.91 -13.97
C GLY A 211 -9.67 -24.37 -13.97
N THR A 212 -9.13 -23.68 -12.96
CA THR A 212 -9.06 -22.22 -12.90
C THR A 212 -7.70 -21.75 -13.40
N TYR A 213 -7.69 -20.78 -14.32
CA TYR A 213 -6.46 -20.12 -14.79
C TYR A 213 -5.99 -19.05 -13.80
N LEU A 214 -4.68 -18.99 -13.55
CA LEU A 214 -4.03 -17.96 -12.72
C LEU A 214 -3.08 -17.14 -13.58
N ALA A 215 -3.20 -15.80 -13.51
CA ALA A 215 -2.32 -14.84 -14.14
C ALA A 215 -1.78 -13.87 -13.08
N ALA A 216 -0.55 -13.39 -13.23
CA ALA A 216 0.00 -12.27 -12.47
C ALA A 216 1.23 -11.70 -13.21
N ALA A 217 1.39 -10.37 -13.22
CA ALA A 217 2.43 -9.66 -13.96
C ALA A 217 3.51 -9.02 -13.05
N GLY A 218 3.74 -9.59 -11.87
CA GLY A 218 4.80 -9.11 -10.96
C GLY A 218 4.48 -7.74 -10.37
N LYS A 219 5.42 -6.79 -10.44
CA LYS A 219 5.28 -5.45 -9.85
C LYS A 219 6.13 -4.39 -10.55
N TYR A 220 5.88 -3.11 -10.19
CA TYR A 220 6.68 -1.94 -10.60
C TYR A 220 6.69 -1.70 -12.11
N GLY A 221 5.66 -2.16 -12.82
CA GLY A 221 5.61 -2.06 -14.27
C GLY A 221 6.78 -2.73 -14.98
N ARG A 222 7.40 -3.76 -14.34
CA ARG A 222 8.47 -4.57 -14.97
C ARG A 222 7.91 -5.53 -16.01
N PHE A 223 6.69 -5.92 -15.83
CA PHE A 223 5.94 -6.75 -16.75
C PHE A 223 4.54 -6.18 -16.94
N VAL A 224 3.94 -6.51 -18.07
CA VAL A 224 2.54 -6.21 -18.41
C VAL A 224 1.88 -7.51 -18.80
N GLY A 225 0.69 -7.77 -18.29
CA GLY A 225 -0.08 -8.97 -18.62
C GLY A 225 -1.01 -8.74 -19.81
N SER A 226 -1.17 -9.78 -20.62
CA SER A 226 -2.15 -9.86 -21.69
C SER A 226 -2.80 -11.25 -21.69
N ILE A 227 -4.13 -11.30 -21.64
CA ILE A 227 -4.90 -12.53 -21.58
C ILE A 227 -5.89 -12.53 -22.73
N ASP A 228 -5.79 -13.50 -23.63
CA ASP A 228 -6.71 -13.69 -24.73
C ASP A 228 -7.72 -14.78 -24.37
N ILE A 229 -9.00 -14.42 -24.27
CA ILE A 229 -10.10 -15.33 -23.93
C ILE A 229 -10.92 -15.61 -25.17
N THR A 230 -11.02 -16.88 -25.55
CA THR A 230 -11.79 -17.34 -26.72
C THR A 230 -13.11 -17.95 -26.33
N PHE A 231 -14.20 -17.50 -26.95
CA PHE A 231 -15.54 -18.06 -26.82
C PHE A 231 -16.01 -18.66 -28.15
N ASP A 232 -16.84 -19.67 -28.05
CA ASP A 232 -17.63 -20.16 -29.18
C ASP A 232 -19.11 -20.25 -28.80
N ASN A 233 -19.94 -19.42 -29.46
CA ASN A 233 -21.34 -19.24 -29.11
C ASN A 233 -21.52 -18.99 -27.59
N HIS A 234 -20.81 -18.00 -27.07
CA HIS A 234 -20.79 -17.57 -25.66
C HIS A 234 -20.28 -18.64 -24.68
N THR A 235 -19.74 -19.75 -25.16
CA THR A 235 -19.15 -20.80 -24.31
C THR A 235 -17.63 -20.60 -24.27
N LEU A 236 -17.04 -20.44 -23.06
CA LEU A 236 -15.61 -20.37 -22.87
C LEU A 236 -14.90 -21.58 -23.45
N LYS A 237 -13.89 -21.36 -24.30
CA LYS A 237 -13.11 -22.42 -24.98
C LYS A 237 -11.67 -22.47 -24.51
N ASP A 238 -11.04 -21.31 -24.42
CA ASP A 238 -9.62 -21.25 -24.11
C ASP A 238 -9.27 -19.91 -23.47
N ILE A 239 -8.24 -19.90 -22.62
CA ILE A 239 -7.63 -18.71 -22.02
C ILE A 239 -6.12 -18.82 -22.23
N LEU A 240 -5.58 -17.90 -23.02
CA LEU A 240 -4.15 -17.80 -23.28
C LEU A 240 -3.57 -16.63 -22.50
N ILE A 241 -2.66 -16.92 -21.57
CA ILE A 241 -2.01 -15.93 -20.72
C ILE A 241 -0.60 -15.68 -21.23
N SER A 242 -0.22 -14.41 -21.30
CA SER A 242 1.13 -13.97 -21.68
C SER A 242 1.55 -12.78 -20.83
N THR A 243 2.83 -12.68 -20.51
CA THR A 243 3.41 -11.49 -19.88
C THR A 243 4.56 -10.94 -20.73
N TYR A 244 4.72 -9.63 -20.74
CA TYR A 244 5.71 -8.94 -21.56
C TYR A 244 6.67 -8.17 -20.64
N ASP A 245 7.97 -8.51 -20.69
CA ASP A 245 9.02 -7.76 -19.98
C ASP A 245 9.18 -6.37 -20.61
N THR A 246 8.91 -5.33 -19.83
CA THR A 246 9.02 -3.94 -20.28
C THR A 246 10.45 -3.55 -20.70
N LYS A 247 11.47 -4.30 -20.29
CA LYS A 247 12.84 -4.13 -20.80
C LYS A 247 12.97 -4.48 -22.27
N GLN A 248 12.13 -5.39 -22.77
CA GLN A 248 12.10 -5.82 -24.16
C GLN A 248 11.21 -4.94 -25.05
N LEU A 249 10.36 -4.12 -24.44
CA LEU A 249 9.52 -3.17 -25.17
C LEU A 249 10.35 -2.01 -25.73
N THR A 250 9.92 -1.47 -26.87
CA THR A 250 10.58 -0.32 -27.51
C THR A 250 10.67 0.86 -26.53
N GLY A 251 11.90 1.29 -26.25
CA GLY A 251 12.19 2.45 -25.40
C GLY A 251 12.70 3.62 -26.22
N TYR A 252 12.44 4.83 -25.74
CA TYR A 252 12.97 6.07 -26.29
C TYR A 252 13.75 6.84 -25.22
N PRO A 253 14.74 7.66 -25.59
CA PRO A 253 15.45 8.53 -24.62
C PRO A 253 14.50 9.39 -23.78
N SER A 254 13.42 9.90 -24.39
CA SER A 254 12.38 10.68 -23.72
C SER A 254 11.66 9.95 -22.58
N ASP A 255 11.68 8.62 -22.53
CA ASP A 255 11.02 7.86 -21.45
C ASP A 255 11.67 8.15 -20.10
N SER A 256 13.03 8.19 -20.08
CA SER A 256 13.77 8.52 -18.85
C SER A 256 13.60 9.99 -18.45
N ASP A 257 13.49 10.87 -19.42
CA ASP A 257 13.33 12.31 -19.16
C ASP A 257 11.94 12.58 -18.59
N TRP A 258 10.90 11.97 -19.16
CA TRP A 258 9.55 12.03 -18.61
C TRP A 258 9.47 11.55 -17.15
N ALA A 259 10.10 10.43 -16.82
CA ALA A 259 10.09 9.92 -15.45
C ALA A 259 10.77 10.89 -14.47
N LYS A 260 11.86 11.55 -14.88
CA LYS A 260 12.52 12.59 -14.07
C LYS A 260 11.66 13.86 -13.95
N GLU A 261 10.95 14.24 -15.01
CA GLU A 261 10.08 15.40 -15.01
C GLU A 261 8.96 15.26 -13.99
N ILE A 262 8.23 14.15 -13.97
CA ILE A 262 7.15 13.93 -13.00
C ILE A 262 7.66 13.80 -11.56
N GLU A 263 8.84 13.19 -11.35
CA GLU A 263 9.49 13.19 -10.04
C GLU A 263 9.85 14.60 -9.59
N SER A 264 10.43 15.40 -10.48
CA SER A 264 10.79 16.80 -10.22
C SER A 264 9.55 17.65 -9.94
N GLU A 265 8.47 17.46 -10.69
CA GLU A 265 7.20 18.14 -10.47
C GLU A 265 6.66 17.88 -9.06
N GLY A 266 6.62 16.63 -8.66
CA GLY A 266 6.20 16.25 -7.30
C GLY A 266 7.06 16.90 -6.22
N LYS A 267 8.39 16.90 -6.39
CA LYS A 267 9.31 17.56 -5.47
C LYS A 267 9.08 19.07 -5.39
N GLU A 268 8.80 19.73 -6.52
CA GLU A 268 8.49 21.16 -6.53
C GLU A 268 7.15 21.49 -5.87
N GLN A 269 6.14 20.63 -6.04
CA GLN A 269 4.87 20.79 -5.34
C GLN A 269 5.07 20.71 -3.82
N LEU A 270 5.76 19.66 -3.33
CA LEU A 270 6.07 19.47 -1.92
C LEU A 270 6.97 20.59 -1.35
N ARG A 271 7.89 21.16 -2.16
CA ARG A 271 8.77 22.26 -1.73
C ARG A 271 8.01 23.54 -1.42
N LYS A 272 6.88 23.80 -2.09
CA LYS A 272 6.06 25.01 -1.86
C LYS A 272 5.41 25.02 -0.47
N GLU A 273 5.28 23.86 0.16
CA GLU A 273 4.74 23.74 1.52
C GLU A 273 5.88 23.86 2.53
N SER A 274 6.20 25.10 2.95
CA SER A 274 7.14 25.34 4.04
C SER A 274 6.54 24.90 5.38
N LEU A 275 7.29 24.16 6.18
CA LEU A 275 6.88 23.71 7.50
C LEU A 275 7.46 24.60 8.60
N ILE A 276 8.79 24.80 8.59
CA ILE A 276 9.51 25.59 9.59
C ILE A 276 10.85 26.07 9.03
N SER A 277 11.42 27.16 9.63
CA SER A 277 12.81 27.54 9.43
C SER A 277 13.56 27.48 10.77
N PHE A 278 14.52 26.55 10.89
CA PHE A 278 15.37 26.41 12.06
C PHE A 278 16.48 27.49 12.07
N PRO A 279 17.07 27.84 13.23
CA PRO A 279 18.22 28.75 13.30
C PRO A 279 19.44 28.23 12.50
N ALA A 280 19.63 26.89 12.48
CA ALA A 280 20.70 26.19 11.76
C ALA A 280 20.16 24.79 11.34
N PRO A 281 20.81 24.08 10.39
CA PRO A 281 20.51 22.67 10.14
C PRO A 281 20.67 21.85 11.44
N LEU A 282 19.77 20.91 11.66
CA LEU A 282 19.81 20.02 12.83
C LEU A 282 20.81 18.88 12.60
N SER A 283 21.42 18.40 13.68
CA SER A 283 22.13 17.12 13.69
C SER A 283 21.13 15.94 13.55
N LEU A 284 21.65 14.73 13.33
CA LEU A 284 20.83 13.53 13.32
C LEU A 284 20.13 13.31 14.67
N GLU A 285 20.86 13.53 15.77
CA GLU A 285 20.34 13.38 17.14
C GLU A 285 19.21 14.38 17.42
N GLU A 286 19.40 15.67 17.08
CA GLU A 286 18.35 16.69 17.21
C GLU A 286 17.13 16.38 16.34
N SER A 287 17.34 15.88 15.11
CA SER A 287 16.25 15.47 14.25
C SER A 287 15.48 14.28 14.83
N CYS A 288 16.16 13.28 15.41
CA CYS A 288 15.54 12.16 16.11
C CYS A 288 14.74 12.61 17.32
N GLN A 289 15.30 13.53 18.13
CA GLN A 289 14.61 14.08 19.30
C GLN A 289 13.33 14.78 18.89
N LEU A 290 13.37 15.60 17.85
CA LEU A 290 12.20 16.32 17.35
C LEU A 290 11.11 15.37 16.84
N VAL A 291 11.49 14.27 16.19
CA VAL A 291 10.54 13.21 15.79
C VAL A 291 9.89 12.56 17.01
N MET A 292 10.67 12.25 18.05
CA MET A 292 10.13 11.69 19.29
C MET A 292 9.20 12.68 20.01
N ASP A 293 9.53 13.97 20.04
CA ASP A 293 8.68 15.01 20.62
C ASP A 293 7.34 15.11 19.90
N ALA A 294 7.36 15.03 18.55
CA ALA A 294 6.15 14.99 17.75
C ALA A 294 5.29 13.74 18.04
N MET A 295 5.94 12.56 18.18
CA MET A 295 5.27 11.32 18.56
C MET A 295 4.61 11.41 19.94
N LEU A 296 5.33 11.92 20.94
CA LEU A 296 4.83 12.13 22.30
C LEU A 296 3.61 13.06 22.30
N PHE A 297 3.71 14.18 21.60
CA PHE A 297 2.65 15.17 21.49
C PHE A 297 1.38 14.58 20.82
N TYR A 298 1.54 13.93 19.68
CA TYR A 298 0.43 13.36 18.93
C TYR A 298 -0.29 12.23 19.68
N ALA A 299 0.48 11.32 20.27
CA ALA A 299 -0.06 10.17 20.98
C ALA A 299 -0.58 10.51 22.38
N GLY A 300 -0.24 11.71 22.92
CA GLY A 300 -0.42 12.01 24.34
C GLY A 300 0.30 10.97 25.19
N ALA A 301 1.54 10.63 24.82
CA ALA A 301 2.32 9.57 25.45
C ALA A 301 3.37 10.16 26.41
N ASP A 302 3.79 9.35 27.38
CA ASP A 302 4.80 9.72 28.37
C ASP A 302 6.22 9.45 27.84
N VAL A 303 6.38 8.38 27.06
CA VAL A 303 7.68 7.90 26.58
C VAL A 303 7.60 7.47 25.11
N ALA A 304 8.70 7.68 24.39
CA ALA A 304 8.85 7.27 22.99
C ALA A 304 10.12 6.44 22.79
N ILE A 305 10.07 5.46 21.89
CA ILE A 305 11.23 4.66 21.46
C ILE A 305 11.23 4.62 19.93
N ILE A 306 12.37 4.97 19.32
CA ILE A 306 12.59 4.89 17.88
C ILE A 306 13.97 4.28 17.57
N ASN A 307 14.25 4.07 16.30
CA ASN A 307 15.59 3.80 15.81
C ASN A 307 16.06 4.92 14.88
N SER A 308 17.34 5.30 14.98
CA SER A 308 17.89 6.45 14.22
C SER A 308 17.83 6.26 12.70
N GLY A 309 17.75 5.02 12.21
CA GLY A 309 17.60 4.72 10.79
C GLY A 309 16.25 5.13 10.17
N LEU A 310 15.29 5.57 11.00
CA LEU A 310 14.06 6.22 10.51
C LEU A 310 14.37 7.60 9.90
N ILE A 311 15.40 8.29 10.36
CA ILE A 311 15.82 9.56 9.78
C ILE A 311 16.91 9.29 8.74
N VAL A 312 16.51 9.27 7.45
CA VAL A 312 17.41 8.96 6.34
C VAL A 312 18.45 10.08 6.13
N GLN A 313 18.05 11.31 6.38
CA GLN A 313 18.91 12.48 6.38
C GLN A 313 18.44 13.50 7.43
N PRO A 314 19.39 14.19 8.13
CA PRO A 314 19.07 15.20 9.12
C PRO A 314 18.23 16.34 8.55
N PHE A 315 17.51 17.07 9.43
CA PHE A 315 16.63 18.15 9.02
C PHE A 315 17.41 19.41 8.66
N GLU A 316 17.14 19.93 7.46
CA GLU A 316 17.75 21.14 6.94
C GLU A 316 17.19 22.40 7.60
N LYS A 317 17.91 23.52 7.47
CA LYS A 317 17.50 24.80 8.06
C LYS A 317 16.12 25.25 7.59
N ASP A 318 15.90 25.33 6.27
CA ASP A 318 14.64 25.74 5.68
C ASP A 318 13.89 24.46 5.27
N PHE A 319 12.95 24.04 6.13
CA PHE A 319 12.37 22.72 6.11
C PHE A 319 10.95 22.76 5.53
N SER A 320 10.76 22.04 4.43
CA SER A 320 9.51 21.92 3.69
C SER A 320 8.96 20.49 3.71
N ARG A 321 7.75 20.28 3.20
CA ARG A 321 7.21 18.93 2.99
C ARG A 321 8.13 18.07 2.12
N LYS A 322 8.82 18.66 1.13
CA LYS A 322 9.83 17.93 0.35
C LYS A 322 10.95 17.38 1.21
N ASN A 323 11.55 18.23 2.05
CA ASN A 323 12.64 17.80 2.96
C ASN A 323 12.16 16.72 3.92
N LEU A 324 10.95 16.85 4.46
CA LEU A 324 10.34 15.86 5.33
C LEU A 324 10.10 14.53 4.62
N HIS A 325 9.58 14.55 3.38
CA HIS A 325 9.40 13.35 2.58
C HIS A 325 10.72 12.62 2.29
N GLU A 326 11.80 13.37 2.05
CA GLU A 326 13.15 12.82 1.85
C GLU A 326 13.80 12.34 3.15
N SER A 327 13.53 12.99 4.28
CA SER A 327 14.08 12.61 5.60
C SER A 327 13.34 11.46 6.28
N LEU A 328 12.02 11.39 6.11
CA LEU A 328 11.12 10.35 6.67
C LEU A 328 10.31 9.66 5.58
N PRO A 329 10.95 8.90 4.65
CA PRO A 329 10.25 8.30 3.52
C PRO A 329 9.37 7.09 3.88
N HIS A 330 9.31 6.73 5.16
CA HIS A 330 8.67 5.49 5.61
C HIS A 330 7.15 5.56 5.57
N LYS A 331 6.52 4.43 5.26
CA LYS A 331 5.08 4.21 5.38
C LYS A 331 4.77 3.59 6.74
N MET A 332 4.95 4.35 7.79
CA MET A 332 4.76 3.90 9.17
C MET A 332 3.80 4.83 9.89
N ARG A 333 3.01 4.26 10.76
CA ARG A 333 2.15 4.94 11.70
C ARG A 333 2.67 4.76 13.11
N LEU A 334 1.98 5.36 14.05
CA LEU A 334 2.29 5.21 15.46
C LEU A 334 1.45 4.09 16.08
N ALA A 335 2.06 3.42 17.02
CA ALA A 335 1.43 2.43 17.89
C ALA A 335 1.60 2.86 19.34
N LYS A 336 0.49 2.86 20.09
CA LYS A 336 0.41 3.30 21.48
C LYS A 336 0.11 2.11 22.38
N LEU A 337 0.83 2.03 23.50
CA LEU A 337 0.68 0.99 24.49
C LEU A 337 0.56 1.62 25.87
N THR A 338 -0.36 1.10 26.72
CA THR A 338 -0.36 1.39 28.14
C THR A 338 0.30 0.20 28.82
N VAL A 339 1.41 0.45 29.51
CA VAL A 339 2.27 -0.56 30.15
C VAL A 339 2.62 -0.16 31.57
N SER A 340 2.89 -1.12 32.44
CA SER A 340 3.52 -0.85 33.74
C SER A 340 4.98 -0.47 33.53
N SER A 341 5.58 0.22 34.50
CA SER A 341 7.00 0.55 34.46
C SER A 341 7.91 -0.68 34.36
N GLN A 342 7.50 -1.81 34.96
CA GLN A 342 8.19 -3.08 34.83
C GLN A 342 8.12 -3.61 33.38
N GLU A 343 6.96 -3.54 32.74
CA GLU A 343 6.81 -3.94 31.34
C GLU A 343 7.56 -3.01 30.41
N LEU A 344 7.59 -1.69 30.70
CA LEU A 344 8.40 -0.72 29.92
C LEU A 344 9.89 -1.10 29.98
N LEU A 345 10.40 -1.47 31.15
CA LEU A 345 11.79 -1.90 31.29
C LEU A 345 12.06 -3.15 30.44
N GLU A 346 11.21 -4.17 30.52
CA GLU A 346 11.34 -5.41 29.72
C GLU A 346 11.28 -5.15 28.22
N ILE A 347 10.35 -4.31 27.78
CA ILE A 347 10.21 -3.89 26.38
C ILE A 347 11.47 -3.12 25.94
N TYR A 348 11.89 -2.12 26.71
CA TYR A 348 13.07 -1.32 26.39
C TYR A 348 14.34 -2.16 26.30
N GLU A 349 14.61 -3.00 27.28
CA GLU A 349 15.79 -3.88 27.26
C GLU A 349 15.77 -4.85 26.07
N THR A 350 14.60 -5.41 25.74
CA THR A 350 14.45 -6.28 24.57
C THR A 350 14.72 -5.51 23.26
N ILE A 351 14.13 -4.32 23.11
CA ILE A 351 14.34 -3.48 21.92
C ILE A 351 15.80 -3.03 21.84
N TYR A 352 16.40 -2.63 22.96
CA TYR A 352 17.78 -2.17 23.01
C TYR A 352 18.78 -3.27 22.64
N GLN A 353 18.63 -4.47 23.25
CA GLN A 353 19.51 -5.61 22.96
C GLN A 353 19.37 -6.08 21.52
N GLN A 354 18.14 -6.22 21.04
CA GLN A 354 17.88 -6.61 19.67
C GLN A 354 18.30 -5.53 18.68
N GLY A 355 18.14 -4.26 19.06
CA GLY A 355 18.56 -3.10 18.29
C GLY A 355 20.06 -3.05 18.04
N GLN A 356 20.89 -3.45 19.02
CA GLN A 356 22.33 -3.58 18.83
C GLN A 356 22.69 -4.59 17.73
N PHE A 357 21.96 -5.70 17.66
CA PHE A 357 22.12 -6.69 16.59
C PHE A 357 21.62 -6.14 15.25
N LEU A 358 20.50 -5.43 15.24
CA LEU A 358 19.87 -4.87 14.04
C LEU A 358 20.60 -3.62 13.51
N ALA A 359 21.37 -2.91 14.34
CA ALA A 359 21.90 -1.57 14.04
C ALA A 359 22.56 -1.45 12.67
N GLN A 360 23.35 -2.46 12.26
CA GLN A 360 24.04 -2.51 10.99
C GLN A 360 23.34 -3.41 9.95
N GLN A 361 22.19 -4.00 10.29
CA GLN A 361 21.43 -4.84 9.37
C GLN A 361 20.68 -3.99 8.35
N LYS A 362 20.68 -4.45 7.11
CA LYS A 362 19.82 -3.89 6.08
C LYS A 362 18.37 -4.33 6.36
N ILE A 363 17.51 -3.36 6.51
CA ILE A 363 16.09 -3.58 6.75
C ILE A 363 15.32 -3.49 5.44
N HIS A 364 14.44 -4.45 5.21
CA HIS A 364 13.59 -4.50 4.03
C HIS A 364 12.13 -4.79 4.44
N GLY A 365 11.20 -4.22 3.71
CA GLY A 365 9.77 -4.46 3.89
C GLY A 365 9.14 -3.67 5.06
N MET A 366 7.89 -3.97 5.37
CA MET A 366 7.11 -3.37 6.46
C MET A 366 7.08 -1.83 6.45
N GLY A 367 7.10 -1.22 5.25
CA GLY A 367 7.10 0.24 5.12
C GLY A 367 8.45 0.93 5.35
N PHE A 368 9.51 0.22 5.75
CA PHE A 368 10.84 0.80 5.92
C PHE A 368 11.47 1.15 4.57
N ARG A 369 11.99 2.37 4.46
CA ARG A 369 12.64 2.91 3.25
C ARG A 369 14.10 3.34 3.48
N GLY A 370 14.59 3.25 4.71
CA GLY A 370 16.00 3.47 5.06
C GLY A 370 16.88 2.30 4.64
N LYS A 371 18.18 2.42 4.90
CA LYS A 371 19.17 1.36 4.59
C LYS A 371 19.42 0.44 5.78
N TYR A 372 19.63 1.02 6.95
CA TYR A 372 20.02 0.32 8.16
C TYR A 372 19.06 0.67 9.29
N PHE A 373 18.93 -0.22 10.26
CA PHE A 373 18.10 0.02 11.43
C PHE A 373 18.62 1.22 12.25
N GLY A 374 19.93 1.32 12.42
CA GLY A 374 20.55 2.36 13.24
C GLY A 374 20.46 2.07 14.74
N GLU A 375 20.73 3.08 15.57
CA GLU A 375 20.75 2.96 17.03
C GLU A 375 19.34 3.16 17.60
N VAL A 376 19.03 2.45 18.70
CA VAL A 376 17.80 2.65 19.46
C VAL A 376 17.93 3.90 20.31
N LEU A 377 16.96 4.80 20.17
CA LEU A 377 16.85 6.05 20.90
C LEU A 377 15.52 6.08 21.67
N HIS A 378 15.48 6.81 22.77
CA HIS A 378 14.28 6.97 23.58
C HIS A 378 14.17 8.40 24.13
N SER A 379 12.96 8.79 24.46
CA SER A 379 12.63 10.06 25.07
C SER A 379 11.58 9.88 26.16
N GLY A 380 11.56 10.77 27.14
CA GLY A 380 10.63 10.76 28.26
C GLY A 380 11.10 9.96 29.48
N PHE A 381 12.24 9.25 29.43
CA PHE A 381 12.85 8.57 30.58
C PHE A 381 14.37 8.47 30.43
N ASP A 382 15.05 8.22 31.55
CA ASP A 382 16.45 7.82 31.57
C ASP A 382 16.59 6.32 31.89
N TYR A 383 17.56 5.65 31.24
CA TYR A 383 17.92 4.27 31.57
C TYR A 383 19.29 4.26 32.27
N LYS A 384 19.30 3.94 33.57
CA LYS A 384 20.52 3.96 34.41
C LYS A 384 20.58 2.70 35.27
N ASN A 385 21.72 2.01 35.25
CA ASN A 385 21.98 0.82 36.09
C ASN A 385 20.89 -0.25 36.05
N GLY A 386 20.32 -0.52 34.87
CA GLY A 386 19.26 -1.52 34.71
C GLY A 386 17.88 -1.08 35.22
N LYS A 387 17.66 0.21 35.38
CA LYS A 387 16.38 0.79 35.82
C LYS A 387 15.96 1.94 34.94
N ILE A 388 14.65 2.11 34.83
CA ILE A 388 14.05 3.30 34.25
C ILE A 388 13.85 4.36 35.33
N VAL A 389 14.27 5.56 35.01
CA VAL A 389 14.08 6.75 35.85
C VAL A 389 13.21 7.74 35.07
N TYR A 390 12.07 8.07 35.62
CA TYR A 390 11.10 9.00 35.04
C TYR A 390 10.91 10.22 35.96
N ASN A 391 10.98 11.42 35.40
CA ASN A 391 10.90 12.67 36.18
C ASN A 391 11.85 12.71 37.42
N GLU A 392 13.09 12.28 37.22
CA GLU A 392 14.14 12.21 38.29
C GLU A 392 13.82 11.25 39.44
N LYS A 393 12.83 10.39 39.31
CA LYS A 393 12.45 9.40 40.34
C LYS A 393 12.47 8.00 39.76
N ASP A 394 12.89 7.03 40.61
CA ASP A 394 12.61 5.62 40.30
C ASP A 394 11.10 5.43 40.25
N ILE A 395 10.56 4.94 39.11
CA ILE A 395 9.12 4.69 38.96
C ILE A 395 8.72 3.47 39.81
N ASP A 396 7.59 3.56 40.52
CA ASP A 396 6.99 2.36 41.15
C ASP A 396 6.68 1.31 40.07
N ALA A 397 7.02 0.05 40.33
CA ALA A 397 6.87 -1.06 39.40
C ALA A 397 5.43 -1.25 38.84
N LYS A 398 4.45 -0.64 39.45
CA LYS A 398 3.03 -0.71 39.06
C LYS A 398 2.49 0.58 38.43
N GLU A 399 3.31 1.62 38.30
CA GLU A 399 2.85 2.87 37.68
C GLU A 399 2.61 2.65 36.18
N GLU A 400 1.45 3.05 35.68
CA GLU A 400 1.12 2.97 34.27
C GLU A 400 1.82 4.07 33.50
N VAL A 401 2.42 3.70 32.36
CA VAL A 401 3.16 4.59 31.46
C VAL A 401 2.59 4.38 30.05
N ILE A 402 2.40 5.47 29.35
CA ILE A 402 1.97 5.45 27.95
C ILE A 402 3.21 5.50 27.06
N LEU A 403 3.46 4.37 26.35
CA LEU A 403 4.56 4.23 25.40
C LEU A 403 4.04 4.46 23.98
N VAL A 404 4.76 5.24 23.18
CA VAL A 404 4.56 5.36 21.73
C VAL A 404 5.77 4.84 20.96
N ILE A 405 5.52 4.05 19.94
CA ILE A 405 6.51 3.46 19.02
C ILE A 405 5.99 3.55 17.58
N VAL A 406 6.81 3.20 16.59
CA VAL A 406 6.32 2.98 15.23
C VAL A 406 5.65 1.61 15.11
N ASP A 407 4.58 1.52 14.33
CA ASP A 407 3.77 0.32 14.11
C ASP A 407 4.59 -0.86 13.54
N GLN A 408 5.66 -0.57 12.79
CA GLN A 408 6.58 -1.60 12.31
C GLN A 408 7.11 -2.49 13.44
N TYR A 409 7.38 -1.94 14.62
CA TYR A 409 7.89 -2.72 15.75
C TYR A 409 6.89 -3.77 16.23
N TYR A 410 5.60 -3.45 16.12
CA TYR A 410 4.54 -4.38 16.46
C TYR A 410 4.33 -5.45 15.37
N PHE A 411 4.39 -5.07 14.09
CA PHE A 411 4.11 -6.02 12.98
C PHE A 411 5.32 -6.86 12.59
N ALA A 412 6.54 -6.33 12.64
CA ALA A 412 7.75 -7.08 12.31
C ALA A 412 8.07 -8.14 13.39
N SER A 413 8.87 -9.12 13.00
CA SER A 413 9.33 -10.19 13.90
C SER A 413 10.51 -9.80 14.79
N TYR A 414 10.89 -8.51 14.79
CA TYR A 414 12.07 -8.06 15.55
C TYR A 414 11.85 -8.10 17.06
N PHE A 415 10.64 -7.77 17.52
CA PHE A 415 10.31 -7.54 18.92
C PHE A 415 9.12 -8.38 19.36
N GLU A 416 9.36 -9.66 19.61
CA GLU A 416 8.31 -10.63 20.01
C GLU A 416 7.58 -10.22 21.29
N CYS A 417 8.26 -9.50 22.21
CA CYS A 417 7.66 -9.00 23.45
C CYS A 417 6.43 -8.10 23.22
N LEU A 418 6.35 -7.42 22.04
CA LEU A 418 5.20 -6.59 21.68
C LEU A 418 3.99 -7.37 21.19
N LYS A 419 4.17 -8.60 20.68
CA LYS A 419 3.07 -9.40 20.06
C LYS A 419 1.96 -9.77 21.04
N THR A 420 2.29 -9.88 22.31
CA THR A 420 1.36 -10.24 23.39
C THR A 420 0.69 -9.05 24.06
N LYS A 421 1.11 -7.83 23.71
CA LYS A 421 0.60 -6.59 24.31
C LYS A 421 -0.64 -6.09 23.56
N LYS A 422 -1.53 -5.43 24.29
CA LYS A 422 -2.60 -4.66 23.68
C LYS A 422 -1.99 -3.38 23.08
N VAL A 423 -2.17 -3.21 21.80
CA VAL A 423 -1.61 -2.08 21.03
C VAL A 423 -2.75 -1.33 20.35
N ASP A 424 -2.80 -0.04 20.54
CA ASP A 424 -3.70 0.86 19.84
C ASP A 424 -2.94 1.47 18.64
N LEU A 425 -3.33 1.10 17.42
CA LEU A 425 -2.75 1.64 16.19
C LEU A 425 -3.38 3.02 15.92
N LEU A 426 -2.53 4.03 15.78
CA LEU A 426 -2.99 5.42 15.59
C LEU A 426 -3.16 5.71 14.10
N PHE A 427 -4.39 5.89 13.66
CA PHE A 427 -4.78 6.24 12.30
C PHE A 427 -5.43 7.63 12.26
N PRO A 428 -5.48 8.30 11.10
CA PRO A 428 -4.98 7.86 9.80
C PRO A 428 -3.52 8.26 9.51
N GLU A 429 -2.90 9.12 10.32
CA GLU A 429 -1.68 9.85 10.01
C GLU A 429 -0.45 8.93 9.94
N LEU A 430 0.39 9.13 8.92
CA LEU A 430 1.74 8.54 8.89
C LEU A 430 2.67 9.32 9.83
N LEU A 431 3.76 8.71 10.27
CA LEU A 431 4.77 9.35 11.12
C LEU A 431 5.21 10.72 10.57
N ARG A 432 5.41 10.84 9.25
CA ARG A 432 5.79 12.13 8.65
C ARG A 432 4.67 13.18 8.70
N ASP A 433 3.40 12.77 8.63
CA ASP A 433 2.28 13.69 8.77
C ASP A 433 2.19 14.21 10.21
N VAL A 434 2.38 13.32 11.18
CA VAL A 434 2.49 13.68 12.61
C VAL A 434 3.61 14.71 12.84
N VAL A 435 4.78 14.48 12.24
CA VAL A 435 5.92 15.43 12.36
C VAL A 435 5.61 16.75 11.67
N ALA A 436 4.98 16.74 10.49
CA ALA A 436 4.60 17.96 9.79
C ALA A 436 3.64 18.82 10.63
N ASP A 437 2.61 18.20 11.17
CA ASP A 437 1.61 18.90 11.99
C ASP A 437 2.24 19.47 13.29
N TYR A 438 3.14 18.72 13.90
CA TYR A 438 3.90 19.20 15.07
C TYR A 438 4.74 20.45 14.74
N LEU A 439 5.49 20.42 13.63
CA LEU A 439 6.34 21.54 13.19
C LEU A 439 5.52 22.79 12.87
N ILE A 440 4.36 22.65 12.22
CA ILE A 440 3.45 23.76 11.93
C ILE A 440 2.94 24.38 13.25
N ASN A 441 2.58 23.55 14.23
CA ASN A 441 2.11 24.02 15.53
C ASN A 441 3.19 24.70 16.37
N MET A 442 4.47 24.38 16.17
CA MET A 442 5.60 25.08 16.83
C MET A 442 5.77 26.51 16.32
N THR A 443 5.24 26.84 15.13
CA THR A 443 5.39 28.17 14.49
C THR A 443 4.23 29.10 14.79
N LEU A 444 3.16 28.58 15.40
CA LEU A 444 1.98 29.36 15.86
C LEU A 444 2.14 29.79 17.31
#